data_ab394beae1a08a2044aa0d59eafdfc3f
#
_entry.id   ab394beae1a08a2044aa0d59eafdfc3f
#
_cell.length_a   1.000
_cell.length_b   1.000
_cell.length_c   1.000
_cell.angle_alpha   90.00
_cell.angle_beta   90.00
_cell.angle_gamma   90.00
#
_symmetry.space_group_name_H-M   'P 1'
#
loop_
_entity.id
_entity.type
_entity.pdbx_description
1 polymer ?
#
loop_
_entity_poly.entity_id
_entity_poly.type
_entity_poly.pdbx_seq_one_letter_code
_entity_poly.pdbx_strand_id
1 'polypeptide(L)'
;MDIKPILSSLRRSPTGAILVALQIALALAIVVNSLFIIVQRFEKVNRDPGMDVPNIFFVGWVPSGDKFQGEVTMREDLGLLRSLPGVQAATVVNAVPLSGGGSSTSMFTEPDEKGRRGDMNYFQVDEQGLETFGARLAEGRNFDATIVTMPPKNSSTSPSGILVTRDVAKELFPDE
;
A
#
# COMPACT_ATOMS: atom_id res chain seq x y z
N MET A 1 -23.78 -46.25 22.99
CA MET A 1 -24.33 -45.12 23.77
C MET A 1 -25.72 -44.83 23.27
N ASP A 2 -26.73 -44.99 24.13
CA ASP A 2 -28.14 -44.74 23.76
C ASP A 2 -28.41 -43.23 23.75
N ILE A 3 -28.66 -42.67 22.57
CA ILE A 3 -28.94 -41.25 22.37
C ILE A 3 -30.41 -40.92 22.76
N LYS A 4 -31.30 -41.91 22.84
CA LYS A 4 -32.71 -41.73 23.17
C LYS A 4 -33.00 -41.01 24.50
N PRO A 5 -32.32 -41.32 25.63
CA PRO A 5 -32.53 -40.62 26.89
C PRO A 5 -32.15 -39.14 26.82
N ILE A 6 -31.10 -38.84 26.07
CA ILE A 6 -30.60 -37.46 25.89
C ILE A 6 -31.62 -36.63 25.09
N LEU A 7 -32.15 -37.19 24.00
CA LEU A 7 -33.20 -36.52 23.19
C LEU A 7 -34.49 -36.28 23.97
N SER A 8 -34.87 -37.25 24.81
CA SER A 8 -36.08 -37.12 25.63
C SER A 8 -35.92 -36.05 26.73
N SER A 9 -34.75 -35.93 27.31
CA SER A 9 -34.44 -34.91 28.30
C SER A 9 -34.39 -33.49 27.67
N LEU A 10 -33.82 -33.34 26.47
CA LEU A 10 -33.84 -32.08 25.71
C LEU A 10 -35.28 -31.63 25.38
N ARG A 11 -36.16 -32.58 25.08
CA ARG A 11 -37.56 -32.27 24.76
C ARG A 11 -38.37 -31.87 25.98
N ARG A 12 -37.97 -32.32 27.18
CA ARG A 12 -38.64 -32.00 28.46
C ARG A 12 -38.20 -30.67 29.04
N SER A 13 -37.00 -30.17 28.70
CA SER A 13 -36.49 -28.87 29.14
C SER A 13 -35.95 -28.08 27.93
N PRO A 14 -36.83 -27.50 27.09
CA PRO A 14 -36.41 -26.81 25.86
C PRO A 14 -35.54 -25.58 26.14
N THR A 15 -35.73 -24.91 27.26
CA THR A 15 -34.97 -23.71 27.63
C THR A 15 -33.46 -23.99 27.78
N GLY A 16 -33.11 -25.09 28.45
CA GLY A 16 -31.71 -25.49 28.62
C GLY A 16 -31.06 -25.85 27.28
N ALA A 17 -31.77 -26.58 26.42
CA ALA A 17 -31.30 -26.95 25.09
C ALA A 17 -31.06 -25.71 24.21
N ILE A 18 -31.99 -24.75 24.22
CA ILE A 18 -31.86 -23.49 23.46
C ILE A 18 -30.66 -22.69 23.97
N LEU A 19 -30.45 -22.63 25.28
CA LEU A 19 -29.35 -21.88 25.88
C LEU A 19 -28.00 -22.46 25.47
N VAL A 20 -27.84 -23.78 25.52
CA VAL A 20 -26.63 -24.49 25.07
C VAL A 20 -26.43 -24.31 23.57
N ALA A 21 -27.48 -24.43 22.76
CA ALA A 21 -27.39 -24.21 21.32
C ALA A 21 -26.93 -22.75 20.99
N LEU A 22 -27.47 -21.77 21.70
CA LEU A 22 -27.09 -20.37 21.55
C LEU A 22 -25.62 -20.13 21.93
N GLN A 23 -25.13 -20.73 23.02
CA GLN A 23 -23.74 -20.65 23.43
C GLN A 23 -22.80 -21.25 22.37
N ILE A 24 -23.15 -22.43 21.84
CA ILE A 24 -22.37 -23.07 20.78
C ILE A 24 -22.38 -22.22 19.52
N ALA A 25 -23.53 -21.67 19.12
CA ALA A 25 -23.64 -20.81 17.96
C ALA A 25 -22.80 -19.55 18.11
N LEU A 26 -22.82 -18.90 19.27
CA LEU A 26 -22.01 -17.73 19.56
C LEU A 26 -20.51 -18.07 19.54
N ALA A 27 -20.11 -19.15 20.19
CA ALA A 27 -18.72 -19.60 20.19
C ALA A 27 -18.22 -19.89 18.76
N LEU A 28 -19.01 -20.60 17.96
CA LEU A 28 -18.68 -20.88 16.57
C LEU A 28 -18.58 -19.60 15.73
N ALA A 29 -19.49 -18.65 15.91
CA ALA A 29 -19.46 -17.37 15.21
C ALA A 29 -18.15 -16.59 15.49
N ILE A 30 -17.71 -16.57 16.76
CA ILE A 30 -16.45 -15.92 17.15
C ILE A 30 -15.26 -16.64 16.52
N VAL A 31 -15.22 -17.97 16.60
CA VAL A 31 -14.12 -18.77 16.02
C VAL A 31 -14.03 -18.59 14.51
N VAL A 32 -15.16 -18.70 13.80
CA VAL A 32 -15.20 -18.54 12.35
C VAL A 32 -14.74 -17.13 11.94
N ASN A 33 -15.25 -16.10 12.61
CA ASN A 33 -14.83 -14.72 12.34
C ASN A 33 -13.33 -14.52 12.61
N SER A 34 -12.80 -15.08 13.68
CA SER A 34 -11.37 -15.00 14.01
C SER A 34 -10.50 -15.69 12.95
N LEU A 35 -10.90 -16.88 12.51
CA LEU A 35 -10.21 -17.62 11.44
C LEU A 35 -10.25 -16.84 10.13
N PHE A 36 -11.39 -16.27 9.79
CA PHE A 36 -11.52 -15.44 8.58
C PHE A 36 -10.55 -14.24 8.60
N ILE A 37 -10.47 -13.53 9.73
CA ILE A 37 -9.53 -12.41 9.88
C ILE A 37 -8.07 -12.89 9.76
N ILE A 38 -7.74 -14.03 10.37
CA ILE A 38 -6.39 -14.60 10.29
C ILE A 38 -6.03 -14.93 8.85
N VAL A 39 -6.91 -15.62 8.11
CA VAL A 39 -6.67 -15.97 6.70
C VAL A 39 -6.50 -14.71 5.86
N GLN A 40 -7.37 -13.74 5.99
CA GLN A 40 -7.24 -12.47 5.26
C GLN A 40 -5.91 -11.74 5.55
N ARG A 41 -5.49 -11.73 6.82
CA ARG A 41 -4.21 -11.11 7.18
C ARG A 41 -3.01 -11.89 6.65
N PHE A 42 -3.08 -13.21 6.70
CA PHE A 42 -2.04 -14.08 6.16
C PHE A 42 -1.86 -13.88 4.65
N GLU A 43 -2.96 -13.80 3.90
CA GLU A 43 -2.92 -13.50 2.47
C GLU A 43 -2.32 -12.13 2.18
N LYS A 44 -2.64 -11.11 2.97
CA LYS A 44 -2.07 -9.77 2.83
C LYS A 44 -0.57 -9.72 3.11
N VAL A 45 -0.12 -10.45 4.14
CA VAL A 45 1.32 -10.50 4.51
C VAL A 45 2.14 -11.27 3.48
N ASN A 46 1.57 -12.31 2.89
CA ASN A 46 2.24 -13.14 1.89
C ASN A 46 2.10 -12.59 0.44
N ARG A 47 1.44 -11.45 0.26
CA ARG A 47 1.35 -10.82 -1.06
C ARG A 47 2.74 -10.34 -1.48
N ASP A 48 3.09 -10.59 -2.73
CA ASP A 48 4.28 -10.00 -3.36
C ASP A 48 4.23 -8.47 -3.21
N PRO A 49 5.23 -7.87 -2.57
CA PRO A 49 5.29 -6.42 -2.38
C PRO A 49 5.49 -5.66 -3.70
N GLY A 50 5.83 -6.33 -4.79
CA GLY A 50 6.12 -5.70 -6.07
C GLY A 50 7.42 -4.90 -6.09
N MET A 51 8.29 -5.10 -5.10
CA MET A 51 9.57 -4.42 -4.92
C MET A 51 10.64 -5.42 -4.54
N ASP A 52 11.90 -5.12 -4.84
CA ASP A 52 13.07 -5.92 -4.43
C ASP A 52 13.47 -5.63 -2.97
N VAL A 53 12.54 -5.92 -2.03
CA VAL A 53 12.70 -5.63 -0.60
C VAL A 53 14.04 -6.08 -0.01
N PRO A 54 14.59 -7.27 -0.33
CA PRO A 54 15.86 -7.72 0.23
C PRO A 54 17.06 -6.83 -0.11
N ASN A 55 17.00 -6.09 -1.20
CA ASN A 55 18.09 -5.26 -1.71
C ASN A 55 17.84 -3.76 -1.54
N ILE A 56 16.76 -3.37 -0.86
CA ILE A 56 16.42 -1.96 -0.61
C ILE A 56 16.72 -1.60 0.85
N PHE A 57 17.35 -0.47 1.07
CA PHE A 57 17.48 0.13 2.39
C PHE A 57 17.04 1.59 2.38
N PHE A 58 16.64 2.10 3.53
CA PHE A 58 16.18 3.46 3.69
C PHE A 58 17.12 4.24 4.58
N VAL A 59 17.40 5.48 4.16
CA VAL A 59 18.10 6.47 4.97
C VAL A 59 17.09 7.53 5.37
N GLY A 60 16.82 7.63 6.66
CA GLY A 60 15.98 8.69 7.23
C GLY A 60 16.73 10.01 7.24
N TRP A 61 16.09 11.06 6.76
CA TRP A 61 16.65 12.38 6.66
C TRP A 61 15.85 13.36 7.52
N VAL A 62 16.57 14.09 8.39
CA VAL A 62 15.94 15.07 9.27
C VAL A 62 16.58 16.43 9.01
N PRO A 63 15.78 17.43 8.59
CA PRO A 63 16.28 18.79 8.43
C PRO A 63 16.83 19.32 9.76
N SER A 64 18.04 19.88 9.74
CA SER A 64 18.65 20.46 10.93
C SER A 64 19.25 21.83 10.61
N GLY A 65 18.97 22.81 11.45
CA GLY A 65 19.50 24.15 11.40
C GLY A 65 18.70 25.17 10.58
N ASP A 66 18.82 26.44 10.95
CA ASP A 66 18.03 27.55 10.39
C ASP A 66 18.35 27.89 8.92
N LYS A 67 19.51 27.45 8.40
CA LYS A 67 19.96 27.70 7.02
C LYS A 67 19.81 26.51 6.09
N PHE A 68 19.00 25.55 6.49
CA PHE A 68 18.83 24.33 5.77
C PHE A 68 18.19 24.53 4.37
N GLN A 69 18.93 24.18 3.34
CA GLN A 69 18.47 24.22 1.94
C GLN A 69 18.15 22.81 1.46
N GLY A 70 16.91 22.38 1.73
CA GLY A 70 16.48 21.00 1.55
C GLY A 70 16.74 20.42 0.17
N GLU A 71 16.47 21.19 -0.88
CA GLU A 71 16.63 20.71 -2.26
C GLU A 71 18.11 20.51 -2.63
N VAL A 72 18.98 21.44 -2.22
CA VAL A 72 20.40 21.34 -2.49
C VAL A 72 21.02 20.16 -1.76
N THR A 73 20.75 20.06 -0.46
CA THR A 73 21.26 18.96 0.38
C THR A 73 20.78 17.60 -0.12
N MET A 74 19.50 17.48 -0.49
CA MET A 74 18.97 16.22 -1.05
C MET A 74 19.66 15.82 -2.35
N ARG A 75 19.98 16.77 -3.23
CA ARG A 75 20.72 16.46 -4.46
C ARG A 75 22.15 15.99 -4.17
N GLU A 76 22.82 16.65 -3.23
CA GLU A 76 24.16 16.26 -2.81
C GLU A 76 24.16 14.88 -2.19
N ASP A 77 23.23 14.60 -1.28
CA ASP A 77 23.08 13.30 -0.62
C ASP A 77 22.74 12.19 -1.63
N LEU A 78 21.84 12.43 -2.57
CA LEU A 78 21.56 11.50 -3.66
C LEU A 78 22.80 11.24 -4.53
N GLY A 79 23.54 12.29 -4.87
CA GLY A 79 24.78 12.16 -5.62
C GLY A 79 25.81 11.30 -4.88
N LEU A 80 25.93 11.51 -3.57
CA LEU A 80 26.78 10.68 -2.71
C LEU A 80 26.32 9.22 -2.68
N LEU A 81 25.05 8.97 -2.40
CA LEU A 81 24.49 7.62 -2.33
C LEU A 81 24.69 6.86 -3.65
N ARG A 82 24.41 7.51 -4.78
CA ARG A 82 24.59 6.94 -6.13
C ARG A 82 26.05 6.66 -6.48
N SER A 83 27.00 7.32 -5.82
CA SER A 83 28.43 7.09 -6.01
C SER A 83 29.00 5.94 -5.18
N LEU A 84 28.25 5.41 -4.21
CA LEU A 84 28.73 4.36 -3.32
C LEU A 84 28.83 3.01 -4.05
N PRO A 85 29.92 2.25 -3.83
CA PRO A 85 30.05 0.92 -4.40
C PRO A 85 28.90 0.00 -3.97
N GLY A 86 28.26 -0.64 -4.95
CA GLY A 86 27.16 -1.57 -4.72
C GLY A 86 25.78 -0.94 -4.71
N VAL A 87 25.66 0.39 -4.70
CA VAL A 87 24.39 1.09 -4.92
C VAL A 87 24.11 1.12 -6.42
N GLN A 88 23.00 0.58 -6.85
CA GLN A 88 22.55 0.58 -8.24
C GLN A 88 21.77 1.84 -8.58
N ALA A 89 20.84 2.20 -7.70
CA ALA A 89 20.00 3.39 -7.85
C ALA A 89 19.63 3.95 -6.47
N ALA A 90 19.33 5.23 -6.41
CA ALA A 90 18.81 5.88 -5.21
C ALA A 90 17.82 6.98 -5.60
N THR A 91 16.72 7.08 -4.86
CA THR A 91 15.68 8.09 -5.05
C THR A 91 15.20 8.65 -3.72
N VAL A 92 14.70 9.87 -3.74
CA VAL A 92 13.98 10.44 -2.59
C VAL A 92 12.52 10.04 -2.68
N VAL A 93 11.92 9.67 -1.54
CA VAL A 93 10.50 9.36 -1.45
C VAL A 93 9.84 10.16 -0.34
N ASN A 94 8.59 10.50 -0.53
CA ASN A 94 7.77 11.15 0.50
C ASN A 94 7.38 10.20 1.64
N ALA A 95 7.40 8.89 1.39
CA ALA A 95 7.14 7.86 2.40
C ALA A 95 7.74 6.52 1.95
N VAL A 96 8.09 5.70 2.92
CA VAL A 96 8.56 4.33 2.67
C VAL A 96 7.35 3.47 2.30
N PRO A 97 7.35 2.81 1.13
CA PRO A 97 6.29 1.88 0.77
C PRO A 97 6.13 0.77 1.83
N LEU A 98 4.91 0.35 2.09
CA LEU A 98 4.54 -0.69 3.07
C LEU A 98 4.82 -0.35 4.55
N SER A 99 5.31 0.86 4.87
CA SER A 99 5.57 1.26 6.26
C SER A 99 4.30 1.64 7.06
N GLY A 100 3.15 1.68 6.39
CA GLY A 100 1.91 2.18 6.96
C GLY A 100 1.78 3.72 6.92
N GLY A 101 2.82 4.42 6.47
CA GLY A 101 2.79 5.85 6.14
C GLY A 101 2.61 6.07 4.64
N GLY A 102 2.37 7.31 4.26
CA GLY A 102 2.24 7.70 2.86
C GLY A 102 1.13 8.72 2.63
N SER A 103 0.91 9.00 1.37
CA SER A 103 -0.15 9.88 0.91
C SER A 103 -1.08 9.12 -0.03
N SER A 104 -2.38 9.40 0.08
CA SER A 104 -3.39 8.85 -0.82
C SER A 104 -4.09 9.96 -1.58
N THR A 105 -4.55 9.64 -2.77
CA THR A 105 -5.31 10.54 -3.61
C THR A 105 -6.34 9.76 -4.42
N SER A 106 -7.35 10.48 -4.92
CA SER A 106 -8.27 9.97 -5.91
C SER A 106 -7.88 10.53 -7.28
N MET A 107 -7.85 9.69 -8.28
CA MET A 107 -7.71 10.09 -9.67
C MET A 107 -9.04 9.96 -10.39
N PHE A 108 -9.28 10.85 -11.33
CA PHE A 108 -10.46 10.87 -12.17
C PHE A 108 -10.04 10.88 -13.63
N THR A 109 -10.82 10.20 -14.49
CA THR A 109 -10.53 10.14 -15.93
C THR A 109 -10.91 11.42 -16.66
N GLU A 110 -11.73 12.28 -16.04
CA GLU A 110 -12.17 13.55 -16.58
C GLU A 110 -11.92 14.69 -15.58
N PRO A 111 -11.76 15.94 -16.05
CA PRO A 111 -11.66 17.10 -15.17
C PRO A 111 -12.89 17.27 -14.27
N ASP A 112 -12.75 18.08 -13.22
CA ASP A 112 -13.81 18.39 -12.25
C ASP A 112 -14.37 17.17 -11.51
N GLU A 113 -13.52 16.21 -11.21
CA GLU A 113 -13.87 14.99 -10.47
C GLU A 113 -14.98 14.17 -11.14
N LYS A 114 -15.00 14.17 -12.48
CA LYS A 114 -15.94 13.42 -13.31
C LYS A 114 -15.30 12.15 -13.87
N GLY A 115 -16.14 11.31 -14.48
CA GLY A 115 -15.71 10.05 -15.05
C GLY A 115 -15.48 8.97 -14.01
N ARG A 116 -14.57 8.04 -14.32
CA ARG A 116 -14.20 6.95 -13.42
C ARG A 116 -13.25 7.47 -12.36
N ARG A 117 -13.38 6.93 -11.14
CA ARG A 117 -12.54 7.27 -10.00
C ARG A 117 -11.73 6.06 -9.60
N GLY A 118 -10.42 6.25 -9.38
CA GLY A 118 -9.55 5.28 -8.73
C GLY A 118 -8.91 5.89 -7.49
N ASP A 119 -8.98 5.19 -6.36
CA ASP A 119 -8.34 5.61 -5.12
C ASP A 119 -6.99 4.88 -5.00
N MET A 120 -5.91 5.62 -4.79
CA MET A 120 -4.57 5.07 -4.77
C MET A 120 -3.66 5.75 -3.76
N ASN A 121 -2.67 4.99 -3.29
CA ASN A 121 -1.51 5.57 -2.61
C ASN A 121 -0.51 6.03 -3.66
N TYR A 122 0.14 7.17 -3.42
CA TYR A 122 1.14 7.70 -4.32
C TYR A 122 2.47 7.95 -3.62
N PHE A 123 3.53 7.79 -4.39
CA PHE A 123 4.90 8.07 -3.98
C PHE A 123 5.50 9.08 -4.94
N GLN A 124 6.15 10.09 -4.38
CA GLN A 124 6.92 11.03 -5.17
C GLN A 124 8.34 10.47 -5.33
N VAL A 125 8.75 10.29 -6.56
CA VAL A 125 10.07 9.73 -6.90
C VAL A 125 10.68 10.51 -8.06
N ASP A 126 11.97 10.39 -8.24
CA ASP A 126 12.68 10.90 -9.40
C ASP A 126 12.78 9.84 -10.53
N GLU A 127 13.58 10.10 -11.55
CA GLU A 127 13.80 9.23 -12.70
C GLU A 127 14.36 7.85 -12.33
N GLN A 128 15.02 7.72 -11.18
CA GLN A 128 15.55 6.45 -10.67
C GLN A 128 14.59 5.70 -9.75
N GLY A 129 13.38 6.23 -9.52
CA GLY A 129 12.42 5.63 -8.62
C GLY A 129 12.05 4.19 -8.98
N LEU A 130 11.80 3.90 -10.25
CA LEU A 130 11.49 2.54 -10.70
C LEU A 130 12.64 1.58 -10.44
N GLU A 131 13.86 1.99 -10.80
CA GLU A 131 15.06 1.16 -10.63
C GLU A 131 15.34 0.94 -9.14
N THR A 132 15.21 1.97 -8.31
CA THR A 132 15.39 1.88 -6.85
C THR A 132 14.41 0.89 -6.21
N PHE A 133 13.18 0.82 -6.69
CA PHE A 133 12.20 -0.15 -6.20
C PHE A 133 12.32 -1.54 -6.86
N GLY A 134 13.18 -1.73 -7.84
CA GLY A 134 13.25 -2.95 -8.64
C GLY A 134 12.01 -3.15 -9.52
N ALA A 135 11.24 -2.09 -9.73
CA ALA A 135 10.04 -2.14 -10.55
C ALA A 135 10.37 -2.03 -12.03
N ARG A 136 9.55 -2.67 -12.87
CA ARG A 136 9.72 -2.64 -14.31
C ARG A 136 8.58 -1.89 -14.99
N LEU A 137 8.93 -1.03 -15.93
CA LEU A 137 7.96 -0.37 -16.77
C LEU A 137 7.31 -1.41 -17.70
N ALA A 138 5.99 -1.51 -17.65
CA ALA A 138 5.24 -2.42 -18.53
C ALA A 138 4.97 -1.76 -19.88
N GLU A 139 4.56 -0.49 -19.86
CA GLU A 139 4.19 0.30 -21.04
C GLU A 139 4.50 1.78 -20.80
N GLY A 140 4.60 2.55 -21.88
CA GLY A 140 4.87 3.99 -21.81
C GLY A 140 6.35 4.33 -21.67
N ARG A 141 6.66 5.39 -20.91
CA ARG A 141 8.02 5.88 -20.69
C ARG A 141 8.23 6.28 -19.23
N ASN A 142 9.46 6.14 -18.76
CA ASN A 142 9.85 6.62 -17.44
C ASN A 142 9.93 8.15 -17.40
N PHE A 143 10.05 8.70 -16.20
CA PHE A 143 10.32 10.13 -16.00
C PHE A 143 11.67 10.49 -16.62
N ASP A 144 11.71 11.68 -17.18
CA ASP A 144 12.95 12.32 -17.61
C ASP A 144 13.48 13.18 -16.46
N ALA A 145 14.79 13.20 -16.25
CA ALA A 145 15.45 14.00 -15.22
C ALA A 145 15.13 15.52 -15.31
N THR A 146 14.72 16.00 -16.48
CA THR A 146 14.27 17.37 -16.69
C THR A 146 12.85 17.64 -16.19
N ILE A 147 12.03 16.60 -16.01
CA ILE A 147 10.63 16.70 -15.60
C ILE A 147 10.50 16.66 -14.07
N VAL A 148 11.49 16.09 -13.40
CA VAL A 148 11.49 15.92 -11.95
C VAL A 148 11.84 17.25 -11.28
N THR A 149 10.84 18.06 -11.06
CA THR A 149 10.94 19.24 -10.19
C THR A 149 10.20 18.96 -8.90
N MET A 150 10.85 19.14 -7.75
CA MET A 150 10.12 19.22 -6.49
C MET A 150 9.25 20.48 -6.55
N PRO A 151 7.91 20.33 -6.53
CA PRO A 151 7.07 21.51 -6.51
C PRO A 151 7.33 22.28 -5.21
N PRO A 152 7.36 23.63 -5.26
CA PRO A 152 7.47 24.42 -4.05
C PRO A 152 6.39 24.04 -3.03
N LYS A 153 6.72 24.07 -1.75
CA LYS A 153 5.68 23.93 -0.69
C LYS A 153 4.54 24.89 -1.02
N ASN A 154 3.32 24.38 -1.14
CA ASN A 154 2.11 25.10 -1.50
C ASN A 154 1.89 25.40 -3.01
N SER A 155 2.59 24.73 -3.92
CA SER A 155 2.20 24.80 -5.31
C SER A 155 1.02 23.85 -5.60
N SER A 156 -0.01 24.35 -6.23
CA SER A 156 -1.10 23.56 -6.81
C SER A 156 -0.74 23.00 -8.20
N THR A 157 0.55 22.90 -8.49
CA THR A 157 1.01 22.44 -9.81
C THR A 157 0.79 20.93 -9.91
N SER A 158 -0.03 20.53 -10.84
CA SER A 158 -0.22 19.13 -11.20
C SER A 158 1.09 18.56 -11.77
N PRO A 159 1.44 17.31 -11.45
CA PRO A 159 2.62 16.68 -12.03
C PRO A 159 2.47 16.59 -13.55
N SER A 160 3.58 16.73 -14.27
CA SER A 160 3.61 16.63 -15.74
C SER A 160 3.47 15.20 -16.25
N GLY A 161 3.56 14.22 -15.38
CA GLY A 161 3.37 12.79 -15.67
C GLY A 161 3.24 11.98 -14.40
N ILE A 162 2.60 10.85 -14.53
CA ILE A 162 2.45 9.86 -13.47
C ILE A 162 2.73 8.47 -14.02
N LEU A 163 3.20 7.59 -13.15
CA LEU A 163 3.28 6.16 -13.40
C LEU A 163 2.23 5.48 -12.52
N VAL A 164 1.42 4.66 -13.13
CA VAL A 164 0.36 3.93 -12.41
C VAL A 164 0.63 2.43 -12.47
N THR A 165 0.17 1.69 -11.49
CA THR A 165 0.19 0.23 -11.55
C THR A 165 -0.80 -0.25 -12.61
N ARG A 166 -0.55 -1.46 -13.14
CA ARG A 166 -1.45 -2.07 -14.12
C ARG A 166 -2.89 -2.22 -13.60
N ASP A 167 -3.05 -2.48 -12.30
CA ASP A 167 -4.37 -2.62 -11.68
C ASP A 167 -5.13 -1.29 -11.68
N VAL A 168 -4.46 -0.20 -11.32
CA VAL A 168 -5.02 1.15 -11.37
C VAL A 168 -5.34 1.56 -12.82
N ALA A 169 -4.46 1.25 -13.76
CA ALA A 169 -4.72 1.52 -15.18
C ALA A 169 -5.98 0.80 -15.66
N LYS A 170 -6.15 -0.48 -15.34
CA LYS A 170 -7.36 -1.25 -15.67
C LYS A 170 -8.64 -0.74 -14.99
N GLU A 171 -8.52 -0.19 -13.78
CA GLU A 171 -9.67 0.38 -13.06
C GLU A 171 -10.15 1.67 -13.73
N LEU A 172 -9.19 2.51 -14.14
CA LEU A 172 -9.50 3.79 -14.78
C LEU A 172 -9.86 3.62 -16.27
N PHE A 173 -9.15 2.74 -16.97
CA PHE A 173 -9.24 2.54 -18.43
C PHE A 173 -9.42 1.05 -18.78
N PRO A 174 -10.55 0.43 -18.42
CA PRO A 174 -10.77 -1.02 -18.63
C PRO A 174 -10.89 -1.44 -20.09
N ASP A 175 -11.12 -0.50 -20.98
CA ASP A 175 -11.34 -0.74 -22.42
C ASP A 175 -10.07 -0.48 -23.25
N GLU A 176 -8.93 -0.14 -22.60
CA GLU A 176 -7.62 0.10 -23.25
C GLU A 176 -6.61 -1.01 -23.01
#